data_82f8c28e8591d995c97a4dffa5629e9d
#
_entry.id   82f8c28e8591d995c97a4dffa5629e9d
#
_cell.length_a   1.000
_cell.length_b   1.000
_cell.length_c   1.000
_cell.angle_alpha   90.00
_cell.angle_beta   90.00
_cell.angle_gamma   90.00
#
_symmetry.space_group_name_H-M   'P 1'
#
loop_
_entity.id
_entity.type
_entity.pdbx_description
1 polymer ?
#
loop_
_entity_poly.entity_id
_entity_poly.type
_entity_poly.pdbx_seq_one_letter_code
_entity_poly.pdbx_strand_id
1 'polypeptide(L)'
;MDNSLLNTDMLRRLEQLQMVARRFAKSSLRGERRSRARGHSVEFADYRNYVSGDDLRYLDWSLYGRLDRLFVRLYEEERELPVTVFLDSSESMLFGEPRKFDFARMVAAAVCHVALCGFDRVTVRAFPEREENRTLKTALMSVRGRQSSLGLMGHLSRLEPGGGGDLNAELRRGAIETRQVGLALVVSDLLDEQGYEDGIKALLARGFQVMVVQVLSPEELNPTSFGDLKFVDA
;
A
#
# COMPACT_ATOMS: atom_id res chain seq x y z
N MET A 1 -11.29 -12.73 -24.20
CA MET A 1 -10.04 -12.58 -23.42
C MET A 1 -10.42 -11.93 -22.12
N ASP A 2 -10.13 -12.60 -21.02
CA ASP A 2 -10.52 -12.14 -19.68
C ASP A 2 -9.77 -10.84 -19.37
N ASN A 3 -10.50 -9.73 -19.38
CA ASN A 3 -9.93 -8.38 -19.22
C ASN A 3 -9.71 -8.02 -17.75
N SER A 4 -9.54 -9.03 -16.89
CA SER A 4 -9.24 -8.81 -15.48
C SER A 4 -7.73 -8.64 -15.28
N LEU A 5 -7.29 -7.56 -14.62
CA LEU A 5 -5.88 -7.30 -14.31
C LEU A 5 -5.21 -8.46 -13.57
N LEU A 6 -5.98 -9.17 -12.75
CA LEU A 6 -5.53 -10.34 -12.01
C LEU A 6 -6.48 -11.50 -12.30
N ASN A 7 -5.92 -12.65 -12.70
CA ASN A 7 -6.73 -13.86 -12.86
C ASN A 7 -7.13 -14.47 -11.50
N THR A 8 -8.14 -15.34 -11.51
CA THR A 8 -8.71 -15.94 -10.28
C THR A 8 -7.68 -16.74 -9.48
N ASP A 9 -6.73 -17.42 -10.16
CA ASP A 9 -5.68 -18.19 -9.50
C ASP A 9 -4.69 -17.26 -8.77
N MET A 10 -4.30 -16.16 -9.40
CA MET A 10 -3.44 -15.15 -8.78
C MET A 10 -4.11 -14.50 -7.57
N LEU A 11 -5.40 -14.15 -7.65
CA LEU A 11 -6.15 -13.62 -6.52
C LEU A 11 -6.14 -14.60 -5.33
N ARG A 12 -6.35 -15.87 -5.59
CA ARG A 12 -6.31 -16.91 -4.53
C ARG A 12 -4.93 -17.02 -3.88
N ARG A 13 -3.85 -16.97 -4.67
CA ARG A 13 -2.47 -16.98 -4.15
C ARG A 13 -2.16 -15.74 -3.31
N LEU A 14 -2.61 -14.57 -3.74
CA LEU A 14 -2.45 -13.32 -2.97
C LEU A 14 -3.22 -13.36 -1.64
N GLU A 15 -4.41 -13.94 -1.61
CA GLU A 15 -5.16 -14.14 -0.36
C GLU A 15 -4.44 -15.09 0.61
N GLN A 16 -3.84 -16.16 0.08
CA GLN A 16 -3.03 -17.09 0.89
C GLN A 16 -1.78 -16.38 1.45
N LEU A 17 -1.08 -15.59 0.62
CA LEU A 17 0.07 -14.81 1.05
C LEU A 17 -0.30 -13.83 2.16
N GLN A 18 -1.43 -13.15 2.06
CA GLN A 18 -1.94 -12.24 3.08
C GLN A 18 -2.21 -12.95 4.40
N MET A 19 -2.82 -14.14 4.38
CA MET A 19 -3.04 -14.92 5.59
C MET A 19 -1.73 -15.33 6.27
N VAL A 20 -0.71 -15.69 5.48
CA VAL A 20 0.63 -16.02 5.99
C VAL A 20 1.31 -14.79 6.58
N ALA A 21 1.30 -13.66 5.87
CA ALA A 21 1.89 -12.41 6.33
C ALA A 21 1.28 -11.94 7.67
N ARG A 22 -0.04 -12.06 7.84
CA ARG A 22 -0.71 -11.76 9.12
C ARG A 22 -0.26 -12.66 10.26
N ARG A 23 -0.04 -13.96 10.00
CA ARG A 23 0.48 -14.88 11.03
C ARG A 23 1.89 -14.47 11.49
N PHE A 24 2.76 -14.11 10.56
CA PHE A 24 4.10 -13.63 10.89
C PHE A 24 4.08 -12.29 11.64
N ALA A 25 3.26 -11.35 11.22
CA ALA A 25 3.09 -10.07 11.89
C ALA A 25 2.60 -10.25 13.35
N LYS A 26 1.61 -11.11 13.59
CA LYS A 26 1.13 -11.45 14.94
C LYS A 26 2.21 -12.10 15.81
N SER A 27 3.10 -12.91 15.23
CA SER A 27 4.20 -13.54 15.98
C SER A 27 5.34 -12.57 16.31
N SER A 28 5.64 -11.63 15.43
CA SER A 28 6.71 -10.63 15.60
C SER A 28 6.33 -9.49 16.54
N LEU A 29 5.05 -9.14 16.64
CA LEU A 29 4.55 -8.05 17.51
C LEU A 29 4.44 -8.43 18.99
N ARG A 30 4.78 -9.64 19.40
CA ARG A 30 4.84 -10.06 20.82
C ARG A 30 5.96 -9.38 21.62
N GLY A 31 6.90 -8.70 20.97
CA GLY A 31 7.94 -7.90 21.60
C GLY A 31 7.83 -6.43 21.20
N GLU A 32 7.48 -5.55 22.12
CA GLU A 32 7.61 -4.10 22.00
C GLU A 32 6.70 -3.33 21.02
N ARG A 33 5.49 -3.02 21.46
CA ARG A 33 4.92 -1.66 21.30
C ARG A 33 3.66 -1.49 22.11
N ARG A 34 3.81 -0.98 23.33
CA ARG A 34 2.73 -0.34 24.08
C ARG A 34 2.35 0.96 23.38
N SER A 35 1.24 1.01 22.70
CA SER A 35 0.71 2.24 22.13
C SER A 35 -0.66 2.54 22.71
N ARG A 36 -0.79 3.71 23.34
CA ARG A 36 -2.06 4.30 23.74
C ARG A 36 -2.73 4.91 22.53
N ALA A 37 -3.68 4.22 21.89
CA ALA A 37 -4.57 4.82 20.92
C ALA A 37 -5.98 4.26 21.08
N ARG A 38 -6.98 5.13 20.97
CA ARG A 38 -8.40 4.79 21.01
C ARG A 38 -8.84 4.34 19.61
N GLY A 39 -9.20 3.07 19.45
CA GLY A 39 -9.75 2.51 18.21
C GLY A 39 -10.91 1.57 18.48
N HIS A 40 -11.77 1.36 17.51
CA HIS A 40 -13.12 0.80 17.64
C HIS A 40 -13.24 -0.72 17.41
N SER A 41 -12.22 -1.52 17.56
CA SER A 41 -12.39 -2.96 17.66
C SER A 41 -11.24 -3.52 18.48
N VAL A 42 -11.58 -3.95 19.68
CA VAL A 42 -10.62 -4.48 20.64
C VAL A 42 -10.93 -5.95 20.79
N GLU A 43 -10.14 -6.82 20.18
CA GLU A 43 -10.25 -8.26 20.39
C GLU A 43 -9.45 -8.65 21.64
N PHE A 44 -10.04 -9.51 22.47
CA PHE A 44 -9.34 -10.09 23.60
C PHE A 44 -8.14 -10.92 23.10
N ALA A 45 -6.94 -10.60 23.60
CA ALA A 45 -5.70 -11.28 23.19
C ALA A 45 -5.24 -12.31 24.21
N ASP A 46 -5.07 -11.90 25.49
CA ASP A 46 -4.48 -12.75 26.53
C ASP A 46 -4.69 -12.14 27.93
N TYR A 47 -4.30 -12.89 28.94
CA TYR A 47 -4.21 -12.42 30.32
C TYR A 47 -2.74 -12.29 30.73
N ARG A 48 -2.43 -11.26 31.51
CA ARG A 48 -1.17 -11.19 32.25
C ARG A 48 -1.39 -10.89 33.72
N ASN A 49 -0.43 -11.25 34.55
CA ASN A 49 -0.47 -10.87 35.97
C ASN A 49 -0.46 -9.34 36.10
N TYR A 50 -1.25 -8.85 37.03
CA TYR A 50 -1.27 -7.44 37.40
C TYR A 50 0.09 -7.03 37.98
N VAL A 51 0.55 -5.86 37.62
CA VAL A 51 1.73 -5.19 38.18
C VAL A 51 1.27 -3.85 38.72
N SER A 52 1.82 -3.45 39.88
CA SER A 52 1.48 -2.17 40.51
C SER A 52 1.64 -1.00 39.53
N GLY A 53 0.55 -0.23 39.34
CA GLY A 53 0.47 0.84 38.35
C GLY A 53 -0.33 0.51 37.11
N ASP A 54 -0.81 -0.74 36.92
CA ASP A 54 -1.73 -1.07 35.86
C ASP A 54 -3.12 -0.47 36.07
N ASP A 55 -3.82 -0.18 34.97
CA ASP A 55 -5.17 0.36 34.99
C ASP A 55 -6.18 -0.69 35.45
N LEU A 56 -6.79 -0.45 36.62
CA LEU A 56 -7.74 -1.34 37.27
C LEU A 56 -9.01 -1.63 36.43
N ARG A 57 -9.31 -0.82 35.40
CA ARG A 57 -10.44 -1.01 34.52
C ARG A 57 -10.30 -2.26 33.63
N TYR A 58 -9.08 -2.72 33.45
CA TYR A 58 -8.77 -3.92 32.65
C TYR A 58 -8.59 -5.17 33.52
N LEU A 59 -8.80 -5.10 34.84
CA LEU A 59 -8.78 -6.25 35.71
C LEU A 59 -9.96 -7.20 35.44
N ASP A 60 -9.66 -8.50 35.41
CA ASP A 60 -10.71 -9.52 35.38
C ASP A 60 -11.11 -9.96 36.77
N TRP A 61 -12.17 -9.34 37.27
CA TRP A 61 -12.72 -9.66 38.59
C TRP A 61 -13.28 -11.07 38.70
N SER A 62 -13.70 -11.68 37.55
CA SER A 62 -14.19 -13.04 37.54
C SER A 62 -13.06 -14.06 37.70
N LEU A 63 -11.88 -13.77 37.14
CA LEU A 63 -10.68 -14.57 37.35
C LEU A 63 -10.15 -14.42 38.77
N TYR A 64 -10.16 -13.20 39.31
CA TYR A 64 -9.76 -12.95 40.70
C TYR A 64 -10.58 -13.79 41.67
N GLY A 65 -11.92 -13.80 41.53
CA GLY A 65 -12.81 -14.58 42.41
C GLY A 65 -12.62 -16.12 42.32
N ARG A 66 -11.95 -16.61 41.26
CA ARG A 66 -11.69 -18.06 41.09
C ARG A 66 -10.27 -18.48 41.45
N LEU A 67 -9.30 -17.63 41.19
CA LEU A 67 -7.88 -17.98 41.25
C LEU A 67 -7.12 -17.22 42.36
N ASP A 68 -7.78 -16.26 43.04
CA ASP A 68 -7.20 -15.37 44.04
C ASP A 68 -5.92 -14.67 43.57
N ARG A 69 -5.87 -14.36 42.27
CA ARG A 69 -4.78 -13.65 41.60
C ARG A 69 -5.35 -12.60 40.68
N LEU A 70 -4.68 -11.42 40.66
CA LEU A 70 -5.08 -10.31 39.82
C LEU A 70 -4.52 -10.50 38.39
N PHE A 71 -5.41 -10.55 37.40
CA PHE A 71 -5.09 -10.61 35.99
C PHE A 71 -5.62 -9.39 35.27
N VAL A 72 -4.80 -8.83 34.38
CA VAL A 72 -5.17 -7.76 33.46
C VAL A 72 -5.47 -8.38 32.09
N ARG A 73 -6.63 -8.02 31.53
CA ARG A 73 -7.00 -8.38 30.15
C ARG A 73 -6.13 -7.60 29.19
N LEU A 74 -5.40 -8.31 28.35
CA LEU A 74 -4.70 -7.73 27.21
C LEU A 74 -5.63 -7.77 26.02
N TYR A 75 -5.68 -6.66 25.31
CA TYR A 75 -6.47 -6.53 24.10
C TYR A 75 -5.54 -6.27 22.92
N GLU A 76 -5.80 -6.95 21.80
CA GLU A 76 -5.16 -6.65 20.51
C GLU A 76 -6.01 -5.61 19.78
N GLU A 77 -5.42 -4.47 19.48
CA GLU A 77 -6.04 -3.46 18.63
C GLU A 77 -5.68 -3.79 17.18
N GLU A 78 -6.65 -4.23 16.37
CA GLU A 78 -6.45 -4.31 14.94
C GLU A 78 -6.31 -2.89 14.38
N ARG A 79 -5.08 -2.48 14.08
CA ARG A 79 -4.81 -1.19 13.45
C ARG A 79 -4.95 -1.32 11.96
N GLU A 80 -5.83 -0.52 11.43
CA GLU A 80 -5.91 -0.26 10.00
C GLU A 80 -4.60 0.40 9.54
N LEU A 81 -3.95 -0.18 8.53
CA LEU A 81 -2.79 0.42 7.89
C LEU A 81 -3.27 1.21 6.66
N PRO A 82 -3.14 2.54 6.65
CA PRO A 82 -3.38 3.29 5.42
C PRO A 82 -2.30 2.97 4.38
N VAL A 83 -2.71 2.51 3.21
CA VAL A 83 -1.83 2.21 2.08
C VAL A 83 -2.13 3.20 0.96
N THR A 84 -1.16 4.02 0.60
CA THR A 84 -1.25 4.93 -0.54
C THR A 84 -0.35 4.42 -1.66
N VAL A 85 -0.93 4.11 -2.80
CA VAL A 85 -0.21 3.68 -4.00
C VAL A 85 -0.05 4.87 -4.93
N PHE A 86 1.19 5.26 -5.19
CA PHE A 86 1.58 6.23 -6.19
C PHE A 86 1.94 5.45 -7.46
N LEU A 87 1.10 5.51 -8.46
CA LEU A 87 1.26 4.78 -9.72
C LEU A 87 1.65 5.75 -10.82
N ASP A 88 2.86 5.56 -11.31
CA ASP A 88 3.35 6.29 -12.47
C ASP A 88 2.60 5.85 -13.73
N SER A 89 2.04 6.82 -14.42
CA SER A 89 1.36 6.67 -15.69
C SER A 89 1.90 7.64 -16.75
N SER A 90 3.15 8.10 -16.59
CA SER A 90 3.83 8.98 -17.54
C SER A 90 4.06 8.30 -18.89
N GLU A 91 4.48 9.08 -19.87
CA GLU A 91 4.71 8.59 -21.24
C GLU A 91 5.83 7.55 -21.29
N SER A 92 6.88 7.68 -20.44
CA SER A 92 7.94 6.67 -20.35
C SER A 92 7.42 5.27 -20.01
N MET A 93 6.32 5.17 -19.27
CA MET A 93 5.69 3.91 -18.90
C MET A 93 4.97 3.20 -20.05
N LEU A 94 4.84 3.84 -21.23
CA LEU A 94 4.33 3.20 -22.46
C LEU A 94 5.37 2.27 -23.11
N PHE A 95 6.64 2.44 -22.77
CA PHE A 95 7.74 1.69 -23.36
C PHE A 95 7.72 0.20 -22.98
N GLY A 96 8.27 -0.63 -23.87
CA GLY A 96 8.45 -2.07 -23.70
C GLY A 96 7.29 -2.93 -24.21
N GLU A 97 7.57 -4.22 -24.40
CA GLU A 97 6.56 -5.21 -24.79
C GLU A 97 6.69 -6.48 -23.92
N PRO A 98 5.76 -6.71 -22.96
CA PRO A 98 4.59 -5.87 -22.60
C PRO A 98 4.98 -4.50 -22.03
N ARG A 99 4.09 -3.51 -22.18
CA ARG A 99 4.33 -2.14 -21.68
C ARG A 99 4.60 -2.14 -20.17
N LYS A 100 5.54 -1.32 -19.73
CA LYS A 100 5.86 -1.15 -18.30
C LYS A 100 4.61 -0.83 -17.47
N PHE A 101 3.73 0.04 -18.00
CA PHE A 101 2.50 0.43 -17.32
C PHE A 101 1.56 -0.75 -17.03
N ASP A 102 1.44 -1.70 -17.97
CA ASP A 102 0.56 -2.87 -17.78
C ASP A 102 1.05 -3.73 -16.61
N PHE A 103 2.36 -3.88 -16.49
CA PHE A 103 2.97 -4.59 -15.35
C PHE A 103 2.85 -3.79 -14.05
N ALA A 104 3.15 -2.48 -14.07
CA ALA A 104 3.03 -1.59 -12.92
C ALA A 104 1.60 -1.59 -12.36
N ARG A 105 0.61 -1.51 -13.23
CA ARG A 105 -0.82 -1.57 -12.91
C ARG A 105 -1.21 -2.90 -12.26
N MET A 106 -0.65 -4.01 -12.73
CA MET A 106 -0.88 -5.34 -12.17
C MET A 106 -0.25 -5.47 -10.77
N VAL A 107 0.96 -4.95 -10.56
CA VAL A 107 1.62 -4.89 -9.25
C VAL A 107 0.80 -4.04 -8.26
N ALA A 108 0.36 -2.85 -8.69
CA ALA A 108 -0.50 -2.00 -7.89
C ALA A 108 -1.80 -2.70 -7.49
N ALA A 109 -2.46 -3.38 -8.44
CA ALA A 109 -3.68 -4.15 -8.19
C ALA A 109 -3.45 -5.27 -7.17
N ALA A 110 -2.33 -6.00 -7.27
CA ALA A 110 -1.99 -7.08 -6.37
C ALA A 110 -1.80 -6.58 -4.92
N VAL A 111 -1.02 -5.51 -4.73
CA VAL A 111 -0.79 -4.92 -3.40
C VAL A 111 -2.08 -4.36 -2.82
N CYS A 112 -2.86 -3.65 -3.62
CA CYS A 112 -4.17 -3.14 -3.19
C CYS A 112 -5.11 -4.27 -2.76
N HIS A 113 -5.17 -5.38 -3.50
CA HIS A 113 -5.99 -6.54 -3.15
C HIS A 113 -5.58 -7.14 -1.81
N VAL A 114 -4.27 -7.35 -1.59
CA VAL A 114 -3.74 -7.87 -0.33
C VAL A 114 -4.11 -6.96 0.84
N ALA A 115 -3.94 -5.64 0.69
CA ALA A 115 -4.29 -4.67 1.72
C ALA A 115 -5.80 -4.68 2.02
N LEU A 116 -6.66 -4.68 0.99
CA LEU A 116 -8.12 -4.73 1.15
C LEU A 116 -8.60 -6.02 1.80
N CYS A 117 -7.98 -7.17 1.49
CA CYS A 117 -8.23 -8.44 2.19
C CYS A 117 -7.79 -8.37 3.66
N GLY A 118 -6.82 -7.51 3.95
CA GLY A 118 -6.35 -7.16 5.29
C GLY A 118 -7.26 -6.22 6.07
N PHE A 119 -8.35 -5.72 5.49
CA PHE A 119 -9.19 -4.65 6.00
C PHE A 119 -8.46 -3.31 6.13
N ASP A 120 -7.31 -3.17 5.48
CA ASP A 120 -6.57 -1.92 5.39
C ASP A 120 -7.29 -0.92 4.48
N ARG A 121 -6.93 0.35 4.64
CA ARG A 121 -7.44 1.43 3.81
C ARG A 121 -6.50 1.67 2.63
N VAL A 122 -7.04 1.65 1.43
CA VAL A 122 -6.25 1.81 0.20
C VAL A 122 -6.64 3.08 -0.53
N THR A 123 -5.65 3.85 -0.93
CA THR A 123 -5.79 5.01 -1.82
C THR A 123 -4.86 4.82 -3.02
N VAL A 124 -5.36 5.02 -4.23
CA VAL A 124 -4.53 5.01 -5.44
C VAL A 124 -4.44 6.41 -6.00
N ARG A 125 -3.23 6.85 -6.32
CA ARG A 125 -2.90 8.11 -6.97
C ARG A 125 -2.11 7.81 -8.23
N ALA A 126 -2.75 7.85 -9.40
CA ALA A 126 -2.06 7.81 -10.67
C ALA A 126 -1.55 9.22 -11.02
N PHE A 127 -0.34 9.32 -11.51
CA PHE A 127 0.30 10.57 -11.95
C PHE A 127 1.09 10.31 -13.25
N PRO A 128 1.26 11.33 -14.12
CA PRO A 128 0.67 12.66 -14.06
C PRO A 128 -0.86 12.63 -14.09
N GLU A 129 -1.45 13.73 -13.56
CA GLU A 129 -2.89 13.87 -13.51
C GLU A 129 -3.43 14.21 -14.90
N ARG A 130 -4.17 13.31 -15.52
CA ARG A 130 -4.81 13.54 -16.82
C ARG A 130 -6.30 13.84 -16.67
N GLU A 131 -6.82 14.66 -17.59
CA GLU A 131 -8.26 14.98 -17.62
C GLU A 131 -9.12 13.71 -17.74
N GLU A 132 -8.69 12.74 -18.56
CA GLU A 132 -9.40 11.47 -18.76
C GLU A 132 -9.45 10.62 -17.49
N ASN A 133 -8.41 10.71 -16.66
CA ASN A 133 -8.31 10.01 -15.38
C ASN A 133 -8.96 10.79 -14.23
N ARG A 134 -9.28 12.08 -14.43
CA ARG A 134 -9.75 12.99 -13.38
C ARG A 134 -11.13 12.62 -12.83
N THR A 135 -12.04 12.20 -13.67
CA THR A 135 -13.36 11.68 -13.29
C THR A 135 -13.29 10.36 -12.52
N LEU A 136 -12.24 9.57 -12.75
CA LEU A 136 -12.00 8.33 -12.02
C LEU A 136 -11.44 8.57 -10.62
N LYS A 137 -10.81 9.72 -10.39
CA LYS A 137 -10.15 10.10 -9.14
C LYS A 137 -11.12 10.25 -7.96
N THR A 138 -12.30 10.75 -8.22
CA THR A 138 -13.28 11.08 -7.17
C THR A 138 -13.93 9.85 -6.54
N ALA A 139 -13.96 8.72 -7.24
CA ALA A 139 -14.67 7.53 -6.79
C ALA A 139 -13.86 6.62 -5.84
N LEU A 140 -12.52 6.77 -5.78
CA LEU A 140 -11.65 5.81 -5.10
C LEU A 140 -10.64 6.46 -4.15
N MET A 141 -10.88 7.67 -3.70
CA MET A 141 -9.94 8.40 -2.83
C MET A 141 -9.61 7.71 -1.51
N SER A 142 -10.39 6.73 -1.09
CA SER A 142 -10.05 5.88 0.06
C SER A 142 -11.07 4.76 0.18
N VAL A 143 -10.70 3.54 -0.18
CA VAL A 143 -11.56 2.35 -0.09
C VAL A 143 -11.06 1.38 0.96
N ARG A 144 -11.98 0.60 1.51
CA ARG A 144 -11.69 -0.39 2.55
C ARG A 144 -12.49 -1.67 2.33
N GLY A 145 -11.89 -2.78 2.74
CA GLY A 145 -12.54 -4.09 2.75
C GLY A 145 -12.55 -4.79 1.40
N ARG A 146 -12.62 -6.11 1.46
CA ARG A 146 -12.51 -7.01 0.31
C ARG A 146 -13.52 -6.72 -0.80
N GLN A 147 -14.72 -6.30 -0.45
CA GLN A 147 -15.79 -5.97 -1.42
C GLN A 147 -15.41 -4.82 -2.35
N SER A 148 -14.49 -3.93 -1.93
CA SER A 148 -14.02 -2.82 -2.74
C SER A 148 -12.98 -3.21 -3.80
N SER A 149 -12.45 -4.44 -3.73
CA SER A 149 -11.35 -4.90 -4.59
C SER A 149 -11.75 -4.90 -6.08
N LEU A 150 -12.95 -5.41 -6.42
CA LEU A 150 -13.41 -5.44 -7.81
C LEU A 150 -13.57 -4.03 -8.40
N GLY A 151 -14.14 -3.10 -7.62
CA GLY A 151 -14.27 -1.70 -8.03
C GLY A 151 -12.90 -1.04 -8.27
N LEU A 152 -11.94 -1.31 -7.39
CA LEU A 152 -10.57 -0.82 -7.51
C LEU A 152 -9.85 -1.40 -8.74
N MET A 153 -9.98 -2.69 -9.00
CA MET A 153 -9.42 -3.33 -10.21
C MET A 153 -10.04 -2.75 -11.49
N GLY A 154 -11.35 -2.56 -11.50
CA GLY A 154 -12.05 -1.89 -12.60
C GLY A 154 -11.61 -0.43 -12.79
N HIS A 155 -11.19 0.26 -11.74
CA HIS A 155 -10.58 1.59 -11.86
C HIS A 155 -9.19 1.49 -12.48
N LEU A 156 -8.32 0.67 -11.92
CA LEU A 156 -6.96 0.49 -12.43
C LEU A 156 -6.94 0.04 -13.90
N SER A 157 -7.88 -0.81 -14.34
CA SER A 157 -7.95 -1.27 -15.72
C SER A 157 -8.31 -0.17 -16.72
N ARG A 158 -8.95 0.92 -16.27
CA ARG A 158 -9.35 2.06 -17.10
C ARG A 158 -8.35 3.20 -17.11
N LEU A 159 -7.32 3.13 -16.27
CA LEU A 159 -6.25 4.12 -16.29
C LEU A 159 -5.46 4.01 -17.59
N GLU A 160 -5.27 5.14 -18.24
CA GLU A 160 -4.48 5.23 -19.47
C GLU A 160 -3.18 6.00 -19.19
N PRO A 161 -2.03 5.46 -19.62
CA PRO A 161 -0.74 6.13 -19.46
C PRO A 161 -0.56 7.23 -20.49
N GLY A 162 0.32 8.18 -20.19
CA GLY A 162 0.73 9.26 -21.10
C GLY A 162 0.84 10.62 -20.40
N GLY A 163 1.49 11.54 -21.07
CA GLY A 163 1.79 12.89 -20.56
C GLY A 163 3.08 12.95 -19.79
N GLY A 164 3.71 14.13 -19.80
CA GLY A 164 4.89 14.44 -18.99
C GLY A 164 4.47 14.71 -17.53
N GLY A 165 5.32 14.34 -16.58
CA GLY A 165 5.09 14.59 -15.16
C GLY A 165 6.39 14.86 -14.43
N ASP A 166 6.30 15.52 -13.28
CA ASP A 166 7.39 15.68 -12.32
C ASP A 166 7.09 14.75 -11.13
N LEU A 167 7.82 13.63 -11.05
CA LEU A 167 7.67 12.64 -9.99
C LEU A 167 7.88 13.27 -8.60
N ASN A 168 8.88 14.15 -8.47
CA ASN A 168 9.13 14.82 -7.21
C ASN A 168 7.95 15.71 -6.78
N ALA A 169 7.39 16.50 -7.70
CA ALA A 169 6.24 17.34 -7.42
C ALA A 169 5.01 16.53 -7.04
N GLU A 170 4.74 15.41 -7.73
CA GLU A 170 3.61 14.55 -7.46
C GLU A 170 3.71 13.84 -6.10
N LEU A 171 4.89 13.33 -5.75
CA LEU A 171 5.11 12.72 -4.44
C LEU A 171 5.01 13.75 -3.30
N ARG A 172 5.55 14.96 -3.48
CA ARG A 172 5.39 16.07 -2.52
C ARG A 172 3.93 16.46 -2.35
N ARG A 173 3.18 16.60 -3.44
CA ARG A 173 1.74 16.89 -3.41
C ARG A 173 1.00 15.79 -2.66
N GLY A 174 1.30 14.53 -2.97
CA GLY A 174 0.73 13.38 -2.28
C GLY A 174 1.03 13.35 -0.79
N ALA A 175 2.26 13.71 -0.38
CA ALA A 175 2.64 13.81 1.03
C ALA A 175 1.80 14.86 1.79
N ILE A 176 1.46 15.97 1.15
CA ILE A 176 0.67 17.06 1.74
C ILE A 176 -0.82 16.71 1.79
N GLU A 177 -1.38 16.21 0.68
CA GLU A 177 -2.82 15.98 0.53
C GLU A 177 -3.31 14.72 1.25
N THR A 178 -2.43 13.73 1.49
CA THR A 178 -2.82 12.49 2.16
C THR A 178 -3.01 12.73 3.65
N ARG A 179 -4.26 12.54 4.12
CA ARG A 179 -4.62 12.79 5.52
C ARG A 179 -4.06 11.75 6.48
N GLN A 180 -4.06 10.49 6.08
CA GLN A 180 -3.63 9.37 6.92
C GLN A 180 -2.28 8.86 6.46
N VAL A 181 -1.31 8.88 7.35
CA VAL A 181 0.06 8.42 7.11
C VAL A 181 0.15 6.93 7.41
N GLY A 182 0.80 6.19 6.52
CA GLY A 182 1.00 4.76 6.64
C GLY A 182 2.04 4.26 5.65
N LEU A 183 1.71 3.25 4.84
CA LEU A 183 2.57 2.77 3.76
C LEU A 183 2.35 3.60 2.49
N ALA A 184 3.42 4.11 1.91
CA ALA A 184 3.46 4.67 0.56
C ALA A 184 4.17 3.70 -0.37
N LEU A 185 3.44 3.14 -1.34
CA LEU A 185 4.01 2.34 -2.42
C LEU A 185 4.16 3.22 -3.65
N VAL A 186 5.39 3.42 -4.10
CA VAL A 186 5.70 4.13 -5.36
C VAL A 186 6.01 3.08 -6.41
N VAL A 187 5.29 3.10 -7.53
CA VAL A 187 5.50 2.20 -8.67
C VAL A 187 5.80 3.06 -9.90
N SER A 188 7.05 3.04 -10.36
CA SER A 188 7.56 3.91 -11.45
C SER A 188 8.80 3.27 -12.06
N ASP A 189 9.23 3.71 -13.23
CA ASP A 189 10.55 3.40 -13.78
C ASP A 189 11.68 4.24 -13.15
N LEU A 190 11.32 5.34 -12.46
CA LEU A 190 12.24 6.30 -11.83
C LEU A 190 13.16 7.01 -12.82
N LEU A 191 12.72 7.14 -14.08
CA LEU A 191 13.48 7.78 -15.17
C LEU A 191 13.06 9.24 -15.40
N ASP A 192 12.59 9.92 -14.36
CA ASP A 192 12.25 11.34 -14.42
C ASP A 192 13.53 12.20 -14.43
N GLU A 193 13.61 13.18 -15.36
CA GLU A 193 14.75 14.10 -15.46
C GLU A 193 14.98 14.92 -14.19
N GLN A 194 13.91 15.24 -13.45
CA GLN A 194 13.97 15.96 -12.19
C GLN A 194 14.37 15.07 -11.00
N GLY A 195 14.56 13.77 -11.25
CA GLY A 195 14.84 12.77 -10.22
C GLY A 195 13.64 12.44 -9.36
N TYR A 196 13.86 11.73 -8.28
CA TYR A 196 12.79 11.21 -7.39
C TYR A 196 13.10 11.38 -5.90
N GLU A 197 14.34 11.70 -5.54
CA GLU A 197 14.83 11.66 -4.17
C GLU A 197 14.10 12.64 -3.25
N ASP A 198 13.82 13.83 -3.74
CA ASP A 198 13.19 14.87 -2.93
C ASP A 198 11.71 14.55 -2.65
N GLY A 199 11.05 13.93 -3.60
CA GLY A 199 9.69 13.45 -3.43
C GLY A 199 9.62 12.33 -2.36
N ILE A 200 10.57 11.38 -2.42
CA ILE A 200 10.69 10.31 -1.42
C ILE A 200 11.02 10.90 -0.04
N LYS A 201 11.98 11.84 0.04
CA LYS A 201 12.29 12.55 1.30
C LYS A 201 11.08 13.25 1.90
N ALA A 202 10.23 13.85 1.06
CA ALA A 202 9.01 14.50 1.52
C ALA A 202 8.01 13.49 2.13
N LEU A 203 7.83 12.31 1.53
CA LEU A 203 7.02 11.24 2.09
C LEU A 203 7.58 10.75 3.43
N LEU A 204 8.89 10.49 3.51
CA LEU A 204 9.57 10.06 4.74
C LEU A 204 9.46 11.12 5.85
N ALA A 205 9.67 12.40 5.52
CA ALA A 205 9.54 13.50 6.47
C ALA A 205 8.12 13.64 7.02
N ARG A 206 7.09 13.27 6.22
CA ARG A 206 5.70 13.24 6.64
C ARG A 206 5.39 12.05 7.56
N GLY A 207 6.29 11.05 7.62
CA GLY A 207 6.18 9.86 8.46
C GLY A 207 5.67 8.61 7.73
N PHE A 208 5.62 8.60 6.39
CA PHE A 208 5.30 7.39 5.64
C PHE A 208 6.41 6.35 5.74
N GLN A 209 6.02 5.09 5.76
CA GLN A 209 6.91 4.00 5.39
C GLN A 209 6.90 3.90 3.87
N VAL A 210 8.03 4.15 3.22
CA VAL A 210 8.09 4.19 1.75
C VAL A 210 8.63 2.87 1.22
N MET A 211 7.89 2.29 0.28
CA MET A 211 8.31 1.16 -0.54
C MET A 211 8.33 1.60 -1.99
N VAL A 212 9.39 1.28 -2.71
CA VAL A 212 9.54 1.61 -4.12
C VAL A 212 9.62 0.32 -4.94
N VAL A 213 8.86 0.25 -6.00
CA VAL A 213 8.93 -0.80 -7.02
C VAL A 213 9.34 -0.14 -8.33
N GLN A 214 10.60 -0.33 -8.70
CA GLN A 214 11.09 0.10 -10.01
C GLN A 214 10.66 -0.90 -11.07
N VAL A 215 10.06 -0.41 -12.16
CA VAL A 215 9.59 -1.20 -13.30
C VAL A 215 10.40 -0.83 -14.53
N LEU A 216 11.14 -1.79 -15.03
CA LEU A 216 11.96 -1.63 -16.25
C LEU A 216 11.54 -2.66 -17.28
N SER A 217 11.64 -2.31 -18.57
CA SER A 217 11.43 -3.24 -19.64
C SER A 217 12.68 -4.12 -19.87
N PRO A 218 12.53 -5.30 -20.49
CA PRO A 218 13.69 -6.14 -20.85
C PRO A 218 14.68 -5.40 -21.73
N GLU A 219 14.22 -4.50 -22.60
CA GLU A 219 15.03 -3.72 -23.52
C GLU A 219 15.85 -2.65 -22.80
N GLU A 220 15.34 -2.10 -21.73
CA GLU A 220 16.07 -1.15 -20.87
C GLU A 220 17.15 -1.86 -20.03
N LEU A 221 16.88 -3.09 -19.58
CA LEU A 221 17.84 -3.90 -18.83
C LEU A 221 18.97 -4.45 -19.70
N ASN A 222 18.65 -4.86 -20.92
CA ASN A 222 19.61 -5.46 -21.85
C ASN A 222 19.40 -4.86 -23.26
N PRO A 223 19.95 -3.68 -23.55
CA PRO A 223 19.87 -3.10 -24.87
C PRO A 223 20.56 -3.99 -25.90
N THR A 224 19.80 -4.63 -26.78
CA THR A 224 20.34 -5.56 -27.81
C THR A 224 20.64 -4.87 -29.15
N SER A 225 20.56 -3.56 -29.20
CA SER A 225 20.79 -2.80 -30.41
C SER A 225 22.28 -2.70 -30.71
N PHE A 226 22.70 -3.22 -31.86
CA PHE A 226 24.06 -3.12 -32.36
C PHE A 226 24.10 -2.09 -33.50
N GLY A 227 25.00 -1.13 -33.43
CA GLY A 227 25.25 -0.10 -34.44
C GLY A 227 25.37 1.32 -33.88
N ASP A 228 25.57 2.28 -34.78
CA ASP A 228 25.58 3.69 -34.44
C ASP A 228 24.15 4.17 -34.14
N LEU A 229 23.84 4.30 -32.86
CA LEU A 229 22.52 4.75 -32.39
C LEU A 229 22.64 6.17 -31.86
N LYS A 230 21.71 7.03 -32.26
CA LYS A 230 21.47 8.32 -31.63
C LYS A 230 20.34 8.16 -30.63
N PHE A 231 20.65 8.26 -29.34
CA PHE A 231 19.62 8.35 -28.31
C PHE A 231 18.99 9.74 -28.37
N VAL A 232 17.69 9.77 -28.45
CA VAL A 232 16.89 11.00 -28.43
C VAL A 232 15.88 10.78 -27.30
N ASP A 233 15.80 11.78 -26.43
CA ASP A 233 14.77 11.81 -25.38
C ASP A 233 13.39 12.04 -26.02
N ALA A 234 12.36 11.42 -25.47
CA ALA A 234 11.01 11.41 -26.03
C ALA A 234 10.20 12.65 -25.66
#